data_a6c5bbdd39312e7ec43ac38dbe14217a
#
_entry.id   a6c5bbdd39312e7ec43ac38dbe14217a
#
_cell.length_a   1.000
_cell.length_b   1.000
_cell.length_c   1.000
_cell.angle_alpha   90.00
_cell.angle_beta   90.00
_cell.angle_gamma   90.00
#
_symmetry.space_group_name_H-M   'P 1'
#
loop_
_entity.id
_entity.type
_entity.pdbx_description
1 polymer ?
#
loop_
_entity_poly.entity_id
_entity_poly.type
_entity_poly.pdbx_seq_one_letter_code
_entity_poly.pdbx_strand_id
1 'polypeptide(L)'
;MTINILDKNIADKIAAGEVIERPVSIVKELVENSIDANASQITIEIKNGGKSFIRITDNGDGIPQDEVSIAFYRHATGKISSLDDLNNIHTLGFRGEALTSIAAISRLTILTKTNDEILGTKLILHAGKEIYHDSIGINKGTSIIVQDIFYNTPARRKFMKSDGAEAAAIIDFLEKIALYYSNIKFRLINNGRDIFSTAGDSNLKNTIENIYPFKEYKDMIKVDFHDYLSNISINGYISEPMSTKKTRKSQITFVNGRIVSSKIIDKGIDNGYGDRVFKGFPVTILFINISAGLIDINIHPSKKEIKFINENDIINVLSKAISSSMKAEKSIPKISIYDKKVNEKEEGKTLDYQLDIKKYLKEKRNASLKEEGRKDLEELKEDINYNNIDNIIQIKKDLNNLFNSLDFNDLKIAGYIFKTYIITNAGDNLYIIDQHAAHERINYERLVEAYNKKTQSPQSILTPFSIEVSSSIYEREEIWSKILKKLGFDFDDFGDRTFIFRGIPKYMNIEEARLFVQTFIDELDEEFLNRYENLNFLNSRVIDKLIMKSCKKSVKGGDKLSIMEMQELIDDMSKCDNPFSCPHGRPTMIKINKNDVEKIFKRK
;
A
#
# COMPACT_ATOMS: atom_id res chain seq x y z
N MET A 1 -51.80 7.53 -3.42
CA MET A 1 -50.94 7.21 -2.23
C MET A 1 -51.30 8.21 -1.15
N THR A 2 -51.71 7.77 0.02
CA THR A 2 -51.98 8.65 1.19
C THR A 2 -50.65 8.90 1.92
N ILE A 3 -50.38 10.15 2.22
CA ILE A 3 -49.19 10.56 3.01
C ILE A 3 -49.53 10.31 4.47
N ASN A 4 -48.75 9.47 5.17
CA ASN A 4 -48.90 9.18 6.59
C ASN A 4 -47.66 9.65 7.35
N ILE A 5 -47.86 10.15 8.58
CA ILE A 5 -46.77 10.43 9.50
C ILE A 5 -46.27 9.10 10.05
N LEU A 6 -44.95 8.84 9.90
CA LEU A 6 -44.33 7.63 10.40
C LEU A 6 -44.27 7.60 11.92
N ASP A 7 -44.44 6.41 12.51
CA ASP A 7 -44.19 6.18 13.92
C ASP A 7 -42.74 6.58 14.28
N LYS A 8 -42.56 7.20 15.45
CA LYS A 8 -41.26 7.67 15.95
C LYS A 8 -40.19 6.58 15.87
N ASN A 9 -40.51 5.32 16.22
CA ASN A 9 -39.57 4.19 16.13
C ASN A 9 -39.13 3.87 14.69
N ILE A 10 -40.01 4.06 13.71
CA ILE A 10 -39.68 3.86 12.31
C ILE A 10 -38.86 5.02 11.79
N ALA A 11 -39.23 6.25 12.11
CA ALA A 11 -38.50 7.45 11.76
C ALA A 11 -37.07 7.43 12.35
N ASP A 12 -36.92 6.99 13.60
CA ASP A 12 -35.62 6.84 14.26
C ASP A 12 -34.72 5.80 13.58
N LYS A 13 -35.27 4.66 13.15
CA LYS A 13 -34.51 3.64 12.39
C LYS A 13 -34.11 4.09 10.99
N ILE A 14 -34.93 4.90 10.32
CA ILE A 14 -34.61 5.46 9.00
C ILE A 14 -33.47 6.46 9.15
N ALA A 15 -33.59 7.42 10.06
CA ALA A 15 -32.60 8.44 10.33
C ALA A 15 -31.25 7.84 10.83
N ALA A 16 -31.33 6.86 11.77
CA ALA A 16 -30.14 6.15 12.22
C ALA A 16 -29.38 5.50 11.07
N GLY A 17 -30.06 5.11 10.02
CA GLY A 17 -29.44 4.51 8.89
C GLY A 17 -28.86 5.46 7.86
N GLU A 18 -29.23 6.71 7.90
CA GLU A 18 -28.56 7.76 7.13
C GLU A 18 -27.24 8.16 7.80
N VAL A 19 -27.14 7.98 9.12
CA VAL A 19 -25.93 8.28 9.89
C VAL A 19 -24.99 7.08 9.98
N ILE A 20 -25.54 5.88 10.23
CA ILE A 20 -24.75 4.65 10.44
C ILE A 20 -25.04 3.65 9.32
N GLU A 21 -24.09 3.52 8.40
CA GLU A 21 -24.16 2.57 7.29
C GLU A 21 -23.43 1.25 7.58
N ARG A 22 -22.33 1.31 8.32
CA ARG A 22 -21.37 0.20 8.51
C ARG A 22 -20.78 0.21 9.93
N PRO A 23 -20.22 -0.92 10.42
CA PRO A 23 -19.50 -0.97 11.69
C PRO A 23 -18.42 0.10 11.86
N VAL A 24 -17.66 0.41 10.80
CA VAL A 24 -16.62 1.45 10.83
C VAL A 24 -17.20 2.84 11.14
N SER A 25 -18.45 3.14 10.75
CA SER A 25 -19.10 4.42 11.09
C SER A 25 -19.30 4.55 12.61
N ILE A 26 -19.68 3.45 13.28
CA ILE A 26 -19.83 3.42 14.74
C ILE A 26 -18.49 3.64 15.42
N VAL A 27 -17.45 2.90 15.00
CA VAL A 27 -16.10 3.05 15.57
C VAL A 27 -15.59 4.47 15.39
N LYS A 28 -15.81 5.07 14.23
CA LYS A 28 -15.44 6.45 13.93
C LYS A 28 -16.06 7.42 14.93
N GLU A 29 -17.39 7.43 15.05
CA GLU A 29 -18.11 8.35 15.93
C GLU A 29 -17.71 8.18 17.40
N LEU A 30 -17.55 6.93 17.87
CA LEU A 30 -17.20 6.67 19.26
C LEU A 30 -15.74 7.05 19.57
N VAL A 31 -14.80 6.80 18.65
CA VAL A 31 -13.39 7.21 18.80
C VAL A 31 -13.26 8.72 18.76
N GLU A 32 -13.97 9.41 17.85
CA GLU A 32 -14.00 10.86 17.78
C GLU A 32 -14.57 11.47 19.08
N ASN A 33 -15.58 10.86 19.69
CA ASN A 33 -16.10 11.28 20.99
C ASN A 33 -15.06 11.08 22.11
N SER A 34 -14.32 9.97 22.11
CA SER A 34 -13.25 9.75 23.09
C SER A 34 -12.12 10.78 22.96
N ILE A 35 -11.76 11.16 21.72
CA ILE A 35 -10.77 12.22 21.45
C ILE A 35 -11.29 13.58 21.96
N ASP A 36 -12.53 13.93 21.63
CA ASP A 36 -13.17 15.17 22.08
C ASP A 36 -13.34 15.24 23.63
N ALA A 37 -13.38 14.07 24.31
CA ALA A 37 -13.37 13.94 25.77
C ALA A 37 -11.97 13.96 26.39
N ASN A 38 -10.95 14.46 25.67
CA ASN A 38 -9.57 14.58 26.12
C ASN A 38 -8.91 13.26 26.56
N ALA A 39 -9.28 12.14 25.96
CA ALA A 39 -8.68 10.85 26.27
C ALA A 39 -7.20 10.80 25.87
N SER A 40 -6.35 10.32 26.77
CA SER A 40 -4.95 10.02 26.48
C SER A 40 -4.72 8.53 26.12
N GLN A 41 -5.72 7.69 26.37
CA GLN A 41 -5.68 6.27 26.01
C GLN A 41 -7.07 5.82 25.52
N ILE A 42 -7.10 5.14 24.36
CA ILE A 42 -8.31 4.59 23.77
C ILE A 42 -8.04 3.13 23.40
N THR A 43 -8.86 2.22 23.93
CA THR A 43 -8.81 0.78 23.60
C THR A 43 -10.05 0.39 22.82
N ILE A 44 -9.85 -0.20 21.65
CA ILE A 44 -10.91 -0.65 20.74
C ILE A 44 -10.87 -2.18 20.67
N GLU A 45 -11.98 -2.84 20.94
CA GLU A 45 -12.14 -4.28 20.77
C GLU A 45 -13.31 -4.56 19.84
N ILE A 46 -13.07 -5.38 18.82
CA ILE A 46 -14.09 -5.82 17.86
C ILE A 46 -14.14 -7.33 17.74
N LYS A 47 -15.33 -7.87 17.41
CA LYS A 47 -15.52 -9.27 17.02
C LYS A 47 -16.36 -9.35 15.76
N ASN A 48 -16.05 -10.31 14.88
CA ASN A 48 -16.74 -10.54 13.61
C ASN A 48 -16.87 -9.26 12.77
N GLY A 49 -15.75 -8.52 12.60
CA GLY A 49 -15.73 -7.26 11.87
C GLY A 49 -16.54 -6.13 12.49
N GLY A 50 -16.77 -6.19 13.82
CA GLY A 50 -17.61 -5.23 14.53
C GLY A 50 -19.11 -5.49 14.43
N LYS A 51 -19.56 -6.52 13.74
CA LYS A 51 -20.98 -6.84 13.55
C LYS A 51 -21.65 -7.34 14.83
N SER A 52 -20.96 -8.23 15.56
CA SER A 52 -21.48 -8.82 16.78
C SER A 52 -21.06 -8.06 18.04
N PHE A 53 -19.90 -7.39 18.01
CA PHE A 53 -19.35 -6.72 19.17
C PHE A 53 -18.36 -5.62 18.79
N ILE A 54 -18.56 -4.43 19.35
CA ILE A 54 -17.62 -3.31 19.39
C ILE A 54 -17.56 -2.82 20.82
N ARG A 55 -16.38 -2.67 21.40
CA ARG A 55 -16.15 -1.99 22.67
C ARG A 55 -15.10 -0.92 22.48
N ILE A 56 -15.40 0.29 22.91
CA ILE A 56 -14.46 1.39 22.95
C ILE A 56 -14.39 1.88 24.39
N THR A 57 -13.18 1.87 24.93
CA THR A 57 -12.89 2.29 26.30
C THR A 57 -11.84 3.36 26.27
N ASP A 58 -12.12 4.48 26.90
CA ASP A 58 -11.23 5.61 27.06
C ASP A 58 -11.05 5.99 28.53
N ASN A 59 -10.04 6.82 28.78
CA ASN A 59 -9.76 7.43 30.10
C ASN A 59 -10.05 8.94 30.09
N GLY A 60 -10.94 9.39 29.23
CA GLY A 60 -11.32 10.79 29.07
C GLY A 60 -12.09 11.37 30.24
N ASP A 61 -12.75 12.50 30.03
CA ASP A 61 -13.43 13.24 31.09
C ASP A 61 -14.64 12.52 31.70
N GLY A 62 -15.23 11.55 30.95
CA GLY A 62 -16.46 10.87 31.36
C GLY A 62 -17.72 11.71 31.09
N ILE A 63 -18.88 11.17 31.49
CA ILE A 63 -20.17 11.84 31.38
C ILE A 63 -20.80 11.87 32.80
N PRO A 64 -21.22 13.03 33.32
CA PRO A 64 -21.88 13.14 34.62
C PRO A 64 -23.13 12.26 34.70
N GLN A 65 -23.42 11.72 35.90
CA GLN A 65 -24.50 10.76 36.12
C GLN A 65 -25.88 11.29 35.66
N ASP A 66 -26.15 12.56 35.88
CA ASP A 66 -27.39 13.24 35.49
C ASP A 66 -27.49 13.51 33.99
N GLU A 67 -26.38 13.52 33.27
CA GLU A 67 -26.31 13.73 31.82
C GLU A 67 -26.31 12.43 31.00
N VAL A 68 -26.04 11.27 31.61
CA VAL A 68 -25.87 10.00 30.85
C VAL A 68 -27.10 9.65 30.02
N SER A 69 -28.32 9.77 30.59
CA SER A 69 -29.56 9.51 29.84
C SER A 69 -29.81 10.57 28.77
N ILE A 70 -29.46 11.84 29.05
CA ILE A 70 -29.63 12.97 28.11
C ILE A 70 -28.75 12.80 26.88
N ALA A 71 -27.56 12.24 27.02
CA ALA A 71 -26.63 11.99 25.90
C ALA A 71 -27.21 11.11 24.78
N PHE A 72 -28.30 10.38 25.05
CA PHE A 72 -29.00 9.54 24.07
C PHE A 72 -30.28 10.19 23.52
N TYR A 73 -30.57 11.45 23.83
CA TYR A 73 -31.64 12.20 23.16
C TYR A 73 -31.10 12.82 21.84
N ARG A 74 -32.00 12.99 20.87
CA ARG A 74 -31.67 13.68 19.63
C ARG A 74 -31.32 15.14 19.89
N HIS A 75 -30.29 15.63 19.20
CA HIS A 75 -29.79 17.00 19.30
C HIS A 75 -29.21 17.34 20.67
N ALA A 76 -28.95 16.35 21.53
CA ALA A 76 -28.23 16.55 22.78
C ALA A 76 -26.73 16.62 22.50
N THR A 77 -26.14 17.79 22.70
CA THR A 77 -24.69 18.03 22.51
C THR A 77 -24.23 19.14 23.45
N GLY A 78 -23.11 18.92 24.12
CA GLY A 78 -22.42 19.97 24.87
C GLY A 78 -21.34 20.70 24.04
N LYS A 79 -21.21 20.35 22.72
CA LYS A 79 -20.10 20.82 21.87
C LYS A 79 -20.40 22.13 21.12
N ILE A 80 -21.68 22.50 20.98
CA ILE A 80 -22.15 23.76 20.39
C ILE A 80 -23.28 24.32 21.20
N SER A 81 -23.28 25.61 21.46
CA SER A 81 -24.30 26.33 22.18
C SER A 81 -24.84 27.55 21.43
N SER A 82 -24.10 28.02 20.39
CA SER A 82 -24.45 29.21 19.64
C SER A 82 -24.28 29.01 18.11
N LEU A 83 -24.87 29.93 17.33
CA LEU A 83 -24.67 29.99 15.88
C LEU A 83 -23.18 30.31 15.48
N ASP A 84 -22.47 31.03 16.36
CA ASP A 84 -21.06 31.34 16.14
C ASP A 84 -20.16 30.10 16.29
N ASP A 85 -20.54 29.18 17.20
CA ASP A 85 -19.86 27.87 17.34
C ASP A 85 -19.99 27.02 16.06
N LEU A 86 -21.13 27.18 15.34
CA LEU A 86 -21.37 26.45 14.09
C LEU A 86 -20.43 26.91 12.96
N ASN A 87 -19.98 28.18 13.01
CA ASN A 87 -19.03 28.73 12.03
C ASN A 87 -17.58 28.39 12.39
N ASN A 88 -17.29 28.08 13.67
CA ASN A 88 -15.96 27.83 14.22
C ASN A 88 -15.90 26.45 14.90
N ILE A 89 -16.21 25.38 14.18
CA ILE A 89 -16.22 24.02 14.74
C ILE A 89 -14.79 23.55 15.00
N HIS A 90 -14.42 23.41 16.27
CA HIS A 90 -13.14 22.86 16.72
C HIS A 90 -13.22 21.36 17.09
N THR A 91 -14.42 20.82 17.27
CA THR A 91 -14.65 19.41 17.63
C THR A 91 -14.84 18.53 16.39
N LEU A 92 -14.49 17.23 16.52
CA LEU A 92 -14.67 16.27 15.44
C LEU A 92 -16.14 15.93 15.17
N GLY A 93 -17.00 15.93 16.23
CA GLY A 93 -18.43 15.73 16.14
C GLY A 93 -19.22 16.89 16.76
N PHE A 94 -20.38 17.26 16.19
CA PHE A 94 -21.20 18.39 16.69
C PHE A 94 -22.70 18.18 16.60
N ARG A 95 -23.20 17.15 15.90
CA ARG A 95 -24.64 17.02 15.56
C ARG A 95 -25.52 16.47 16.69
N GLY A 96 -24.97 15.83 17.74
CA GLY A 96 -25.72 15.22 18.83
C GLY A 96 -26.68 14.10 18.40
N GLU A 97 -26.34 13.37 17.30
CA GLU A 97 -27.22 12.32 16.74
C GLU A 97 -26.58 10.93 16.72
N ALA A 98 -25.25 10.86 16.88
CA ALA A 98 -24.48 9.62 16.70
C ALA A 98 -24.85 8.56 17.76
N LEU A 99 -24.80 8.90 19.05
CA LEU A 99 -25.14 7.97 20.15
C LEU A 99 -26.58 7.48 20.08
N THR A 100 -27.52 8.38 19.79
CA THR A 100 -28.93 8.03 19.61
C THR A 100 -29.13 7.06 18.44
N SER A 101 -28.44 7.32 17.32
CA SER A 101 -28.51 6.48 16.13
C SER A 101 -27.90 5.08 16.36
N ILE A 102 -26.75 5.00 17.07
CA ILE A 102 -26.12 3.72 17.45
C ILE A 102 -27.05 2.92 18.39
N ALA A 103 -27.62 3.57 19.42
CA ALA A 103 -28.53 2.93 20.36
C ALA A 103 -29.79 2.38 19.67
N ALA A 104 -30.34 3.11 18.69
CA ALA A 104 -31.58 2.71 17.99
C ALA A 104 -31.42 1.40 17.16
N ILE A 105 -30.19 1.05 16.73
CA ILE A 105 -29.92 -0.09 15.84
C ILE A 105 -29.15 -1.24 16.50
N SER A 106 -28.87 -1.14 17.81
CA SER A 106 -28.02 -2.09 18.51
C SER A 106 -28.51 -2.36 19.94
N ARG A 107 -27.81 -3.23 20.64
CA ARG A 107 -27.83 -3.36 22.08
C ARG A 107 -26.61 -2.62 22.61
N LEU A 108 -26.85 -1.51 23.31
CA LEU A 108 -25.77 -0.64 23.76
C LEU A 108 -25.67 -0.69 25.30
N THR A 109 -24.44 -0.78 25.79
CA THR A 109 -24.13 -0.59 27.21
C THR A 109 -23.11 0.52 27.32
N ILE A 110 -23.37 1.52 28.15
CA ILE A 110 -22.41 2.54 28.53
C ILE A 110 -22.05 2.42 29.99
N LEU A 111 -20.77 2.56 30.28
CA LEU A 111 -20.18 2.65 31.61
C LEU A 111 -19.36 3.93 31.62
N THR A 112 -19.69 4.89 32.49
CA THR A 112 -18.97 6.18 32.48
C THR A 112 -18.84 6.73 33.89
N LYS A 113 -17.77 7.50 34.11
CA LYS A 113 -17.49 8.16 35.39
C LYS A 113 -16.63 9.39 35.16
N THR A 114 -17.03 10.50 35.78
CA THR A 114 -16.20 11.71 35.83
C THR A 114 -15.20 11.64 36.97
N ASN A 115 -14.29 12.61 37.04
CA ASN A 115 -13.28 12.63 38.09
C ASN A 115 -13.85 12.96 39.46
N ASP A 116 -14.93 13.75 39.49
CA ASP A 116 -15.52 14.31 40.73
C ASP A 116 -16.54 13.38 41.38
N GLU A 117 -16.95 12.30 40.69
CA GLU A 117 -17.91 11.32 41.19
C GLU A 117 -17.18 10.17 41.90
N ILE A 118 -17.83 9.64 42.96
CA ILE A 118 -17.34 8.45 43.70
C ILE A 118 -17.66 7.18 42.93
N LEU A 119 -18.90 7.06 42.44
CA LEU A 119 -19.40 5.95 41.64
C LEU A 119 -19.65 6.42 40.21
N GLY A 120 -19.45 5.53 39.26
CA GLY A 120 -19.84 5.75 37.86
C GLY A 120 -21.25 5.24 37.60
N THR A 121 -21.71 5.44 36.38
CA THR A 121 -23.06 5.08 35.92
C THR A 121 -22.96 3.96 34.87
N LYS A 122 -23.85 2.98 34.97
CA LYS A 122 -24.11 1.96 33.96
C LYS A 122 -25.51 2.13 33.41
N LEU A 123 -25.63 2.35 32.11
CA LEU A 123 -26.89 2.41 31.39
C LEU A 123 -26.90 1.36 30.27
N ILE A 124 -28.00 0.59 30.16
CA ILE A 124 -28.20 -0.40 29.10
C ILE A 124 -29.40 -0.02 28.27
N LEU A 125 -29.20 0.08 26.95
CA LEU A 125 -30.24 0.43 25.99
C LEU A 125 -30.41 -0.70 24.95
N HIS A 126 -31.66 -1.09 24.68
CA HIS A 126 -32.02 -1.98 23.59
C HIS A 126 -32.92 -1.26 22.59
N ALA A 127 -32.43 -1.10 21.34
CA ALA A 127 -33.15 -0.34 20.31
C ALA A 127 -33.58 1.08 20.79
N GLY A 128 -32.68 1.75 21.51
CA GLY A 128 -32.91 3.08 22.07
C GLY A 128 -33.81 3.14 23.33
N LYS A 129 -34.29 2.00 23.82
CA LYS A 129 -35.11 1.94 25.06
C LYS A 129 -34.22 1.58 26.25
N GLU A 130 -34.33 2.32 27.31
CA GLU A 130 -33.66 2.06 28.59
C GLU A 130 -34.16 0.74 29.20
N ILE A 131 -33.24 -0.16 29.54
CA ILE A 131 -33.49 -1.46 30.14
C ILE A 131 -32.95 -1.50 31.56
N TYR A 132 -31.84 -0.82 31.81
CA TYR A 132 -31.18 -0.82 33.12
C TYR A 132 -30.37 0.47 33.30
N HIS A 133 -30.47 1.07 34.48
CA HIS A 133 -29.73 2.25 34.88
C HIS A 133 -29.39 2.17 36.36
N ASP A 134 -28.07 2.14 36.69
CA ASP A 134 -27.65 2.03 38.09
C ASP A 134 -26.21 2.55 38.25
N SER A 135 -25.80 2.75 39.47
CA SER A 135 -24.43 3.13 39.84
C SER A 135 -23.51 1.93 39.84
N ILE A 136 -22.26 2.14 39.47
CA ILE A 136 -21.25 1.08 39.40
C ILE A 136 -19.86 1.60 39.80
N GLY A 137 -19.05 0.73 40.43
CA GLY A 137 -17.64 1.04 40.73
C GLY A 137 -16.77 0.85 39.48
N ILE A 138 -16.30 1.96 38.89
CA ILE A 138 -15.40 1.96 37.71
C ILE A 138 -14.36 3.09 37.84
N ASN A 139 -13.34 3.02 37.00
CA ASN A 139 -12.36 4.09 36.87
C ASN A 139 -12.92 5.25 36.03
N LYS A 140 -12.28 6.45 36.15
CA LYS A 140 -12.57 7.62 35.30
C LYS A 140 -12.50 7.26 33.82
N GLY A 141 -13.40 7.83 33.01
CA GLY A 141 -13.50 7.65 31.56
C GLY A 141 -14.82 7.03 31.12
N THR A 142 -14.86 6.60 29.87
CA THR A 142 -16.09 6.02 29.28
C THR A 142 -15.79 4.69 28.60
N SER A 143 -16.68 3.71 28.77
CA SER A 143 -16.65 2.44 28.02
C SER A 143 -18.00 2.20 27.37
N ILE A 144 -18.04 2.22 26.03
CA ILE A 144 -19.25 1.95 25.26
C ILE A 144 -19.12 0.59 24.59
N ILE A 145 -20.12 -0.27 24.84
CA ILE A 145 -20.21 -1.61 24.27
C ILE A 145 -21.43 -1.65 23.36
N VAL A 146 -21.21 -1.94 22.08
CA VAL A 146 -22.27 -2.08 21.06
C VAL A 146 -22.31 -3.52 20.60
N GLN A 147 -23.46 -4.17 20.74
CA GLN A 147 -23.66 -5.57 20.38
C GLN A 147 -24.76 -5.71 19.33
N ASP A 148 -24.63 -6.73 18.49
CA ASP A 148 -25.64 -7.16 17.53
C ASP A 148 -26.15 -6.02 16.62
N ILE A 149 -25.24 -5.34 15.94
CA ILE A 149 -25.56 -4.22 15.05
C ILE A 149 -26.60 -4.66 14.01
N PHE A 150 -27.61 -3.81 13.79
CA PHE A 150 -28.72 -4.06 12.86
C PHE A 150 -29.57 -5.30 13.17
N TYR A 151 -29.59 -5.78 14.43
CA TYR A 151 -30.45 -6.92 14.80
C TYR A 151 -31.95 -6.66 14.56
N ASN A 152 -32.38 -5.41 14.66
CA ASN A 152 -33.74 -4.94 14.47
C ASN A 152 -34.00 -4.33 13.07
N THR A 153 -33.00 -4.40 12.15
CA THR A 153 -33.08 -3.93 10.77
C THR A 153 -32.47 -4.97 9.83
N PRO A 154 -33.14 -6.13 9.61
CA PRO A 154 -32.57 -7.28 8.91
C PRO A 154 -32.17 -6.99 7.45
N ALA A 155 -32.86 -6.08 6.76
CA ALA A 155 -32.50 -5.65 5.42
C ALA A 155 -31.07 -5.08 5.39
N ARG A 156 -30.72 -4.16 6.31
CA ARG A 156 -29.38 -3.59 6.41
C ARG A 156 -28.32 -4.59 6.80
N ARG A 157 -28.66 -5.52 7.72
CA ARG A 157 -27.76 -6.57 8.13
C ARG A 157 -27.29 -7.43 6.94
N LYS A 158 -28.15 -7.64 5.94
CA LYS A 158 -27.82 -8.37 4.71
C LYS A 158 -26.86 -7.63 3.78
N PHE A 159 -26.80 -6.30 3.85
CA PHE A 159 -25.90 -5.48 3.02
C PHE A 159 -24.51 -5.28 3.62
N MET A 160 -24.26 -5.74 4.85
CA MET A 160 -22.90 -5.71 5.42
C MET A 160 -21.97 -6.65 4.63
N LYS A 161 -20.73 -6.22 4.44
CA LYS A 161 -19.68 -7.01 3.79
C LYS A 161 -19.27 -8.21 4.66
N SER A 162 -18.31 -9.03 4.20
CA SER A 162 -17.71 -10.10 5.01
C SER A 162 -17.07 -9.54 6.30
N ASP A 163 -16.91 -10.40 7.33
CA ASP A 163 -16.31 -9.98 8.61
C ASP A 163 -14.90 -9.44 8.42
N GLY A 164 -14.10 -10.08 7.55
CA GLY A 164 -12.76 -9.60 7.22
C GLY A 164 -12.75 -8.23 6.52
N ALA A 165 -13.72 -7.98 5.62
CA ALA A 165 -13.82 -6.69 4.92
C ALA A 165 -14.28 -5.55 5.85
N GLU A 166 -15.17 -5.84 6.82
CA GLU A 166 -15.56 -4.84 7.83
C GLU A 166 -14.43 -4.58 8.82
N ALA A 167 -13.72 -5.64 9.28
CA ALA A 167 -12.54 -5.50 10.13
C ALA A 167 -11.45 -4.66 9.45
N ALA A 168 -11.13 -4.94 8.18
CA ALA A 168 -10.13 -4.20 7.42
C ALA A 168 -10.47 -2.70 7.31
N ALA A 169 -11.75 -2.35 7.16
CA ALA A 169 -12.18 -0.95 7.11
C ALA A 169 -12.00 -0.25 8.46
N ILE A 170 -12.26 -0.95 9.57
CA ILE A 170 -12.04 -0.42 10.93
C ILE A 170 -10.53 -0.24 11.19
N ILE A 171 -9.71 -1.22 10.82
CA ILE A 171 -8.26 -1.17 10.99
C ILE A 171 -7.68 0.02 10.21
N ASP A 172 -8.00 0.15 8.90
CA ASP A 172 -7.53 1.25 8.05
C ASP A 172 -7.90 2.64 8.62
N PHE A 173 -9.10 2.77 9.16
CA PHE A 173 -9.53 4.01 9.83
C PHE A 173 -8.69 4.29 11.08
N LEU A 174 -8.52 3.29 11.95
CA LEU A 174 -7.82 3.44 13.22
C LEU A 174 -6.30 3.66 13.04
N GLU A 175 -5.68 3.02 12.06
CA GLU A 175 -4.29 3.29 11.68
C GLU A 175 -4.09 4.78 11.34
N LYS A 176 -4.98 5.36 10.53
CA LYS A 176 -4.91 6.76 10.13
C LYS A 176 -5.17 7.73 11.29
N ILE A 177 -6.17 7.45 12.13
CA ILE A 177 -6.45 8.27 13.32
C ILE A 177 -5.27 8.24 14.29
N ALA A 178 -4.67 7.06 14.53
CA ALA A 178 -3.52 6.92 15.41
C ALA A 178 -2.27 7.64 14.89
N LEU A 179 -2.08 7.73 13.57
CA LEU A 179 -1.02 8.55 12.96
C LEU A 179 -1.23 10.04 13.21
N TYR A 180 -2.47 10.52 13.13
CA TYR A 180 -2.78 11.93 13.36
C TYR A 180 -2.67 12.30 14.84
N TYR A 181 -3.22 11.47 15.72
CA TYR A 181 -3.20 11.67 17.18
C TYR A 181 -2.09 10.84 17.84
N SER A 182 -0.83 11.08 17.46
CA SER A 182 0.33 10.37 18.01
C SER A 182 0.57 10.59 19.52
N ASN A 183 -0.10 11.61 20.11
CA ASN A 183 -0.13 11.88 21.55
C ASN A 183 -1.14 11.02 22.32
N ILE A 184 -1.97 10.24 21.62
CA ILE A 184 -2.96 9.34 22.24
C ILE A 184 -2.47 7.89 22.05
N LYS A 185 -2.54 7.11 23.13
CA LYS A 185 -2.28 5.67 23.10
C LYS A 185 -3.50 4.94 22.56
N PHE A 186 -3.38 4.36 21.35
CA PHE A 186 -4.38 3.50 20.78
C PHE A 186 -4.01 2.02 20.95
N ARG A 187 -4.99 1.19 21.24
CA ARG A 187 -4.87 -0.27 21.23
C ARG A 187 -6.06 -0.87 20.52
N LEU A 188 -5.81 -1.67 19.48
CA LEU A 188 -6.85 -2.38 18.73
C LEU A 188 -6.75 -3.88 18.96
N ILE A 189 -7.86 -4.49 19.36
CA ILE A 189 -8.02 -5.92 19.57
C ILE A 189 -9.10 -6.43 18.62
N ASN A 190 -8.81 -7.43 17.80
CA ASN A 190 -9.77 -8.07 16.92
C ASN A 190 -9.87 -9.58 17.23
N ASN A 191 -11.07 -10.06 17.53
CA ASN A 191 -11.32 -11.47 17.91
C ASN A 191 -10.36 -11.98 18.99
N GLY A 192 -10.03 -11.12 19.99
CA GLY A 192 -9.12 -11.45 21.11
C GLY A 192 -7.63 -11.36 20.78
N ARG A 193 -7.23 -10.98 19.56
CA ARG A 193 -5.83 -10.78 19.17
C ARG A 193 -5.51 -9.27 19.12
N ASP A 194 -4.37 -8.88 19.63
CA ASP A 194 -3.85 -7.51 19.47
C ASP A 194 -3.42 -7.30 18.01
N ILE A 195 -3.93 -6.26 17.38
CA ILE A 195 -3.58 -5.89 16.00
C ILE A 195 -2.44 -4.88 16.00
N PHE A 196 -2.60 -3.78 16.75
CA PHE A 196 -1.52 -2.82 17.01
C PHE A 196 -1.74 -2.11 18.34
N SER A 197 -0.65 -1.53 18.88
CA SER A 197 -0.70 -0.64 20.03
C SER A 197 0.33 0.46 19.86
N THR A 198 -0.10 1.75 19.98
CA THR A 198 0.79 2.91 19.94
C THR A 198 1.19 3.36 21.34
N ALA A 199 2.28 4.09 21.46
CA ALA A 199 2.79 4.53 22.77
C ALA A 199 2.03 5.75 23.31
N GLY A 200 1.53 6.64 22.45
CA GLY A 200 0.92 7.92 22.86
C GLY A 200 1.94 8.94 23.35
N ASP A 201 3.17 8.86 22.85
CA ASP A 201 4.33 9.65 23.28
C ASP A 201 4.58 10.91 22.44
N SER A 202 3.64 11.29 21.61
CA SER A 202 3.76 12.39 20.63
C SER A 202 4.89 12.19 19.61
N ASN A 203 5.42 10.97 19.49
CA ASN A 203 6.46 10.64 18.53
C ASN A 203 5.83 9.93 17.32
N LEU A 204 5.65 10.70 16.24
CA LEU A 204 5.05 10.16 15.01
C LEU A 204 5.88 8.99 14.44
N LYS A 205 7.21 9.02 14.52
CA LYS A 205 8.07 7.92 14.03
C LYS A 205 7.80 6.64 14.79
N ASN A 206 7.76 6.69 16.12
CA ASN A 206 7.41 5.54 16.96
C ASN A 206 6.00 5.02 16.63
N THR A 207 5.04 5.93 16.42
CA THR A 207 3.67 5.57 16.04
C THR A 207 3.66 4.85 14.69
N ILE A 208 4.39 5.33 13.68
CA ILE A 208 4.51 4.69 12.37
C ILE A 208 5.08 3.28 12.49
N GLU A 209 6.19 3.12 13.23
CA GLU A 209 6.86 1.83 13.41
C GLU A 209 5.99 0.81 14.19
N ASN A 210 5.18 1.28 15.14
CA ASN A 210 4.24 0.43 15.88
C ASN A 210 3.04 -0.04 15.05
N ILE A 211 2.58 0.80 14.12
CA ILE A 211 1.46 0.46 13.22
C ILE A 211 1.95 -0.38 12.05
N TYR A 212 3.09 0.00 11.46
CA TYR A 212 3.66 -0.62 10.26
C TYR A 212 5.06 -1.18 10.53
N PRO A 213 5.20 -2.40 11.10
CA PRO A 213 6.49 -2.99 11.47
C PRO A 213 7.32 -3.47 10.25
N PHE A 214 7.12 -2.87 9.08
CA PHE A 214 7.79 -3.24 7.83
C PHE A 214 9.05 -2.39 7.59
N LYS A 215 10.03 -2.96 6.89
CA LYS A 215 11.32 -2.33 6.63
C LYS A 215 11.18 -0.95 5.98
N GLU A 216 10.23 -0.79 5.06
CA GLU A 216 10.01 0.46 4.33
C GLU A 216 9.58 1.64 5.22
N TYR A 217 9.11 1.37 6.43
CA TYR A 217 8.68 2.38 7.40
C TYR A 217 9.73 2.67 8.49
N LYS A 218 10.82 1.88 8.58
CA LYS A 218 11.88 2.08 9.59
C LYS A 218 12.85 3.21 9.23
N ASP A 219 13.23 3.28 7.95
CA ASP A 219 14.24 4.22 7.45
C ASP A 219 13.59 5.39 6.71
N MET A 220 12.52 5.96 7.28
CA MET A 220 11.83 7.09 6.67
C MET A 220 12.55 8.41 6.95
N ILE A 221 12.60 9.26 5.94
CA ILE A 221 13.19 10.61 5.96
C ILE A 221 12.16 11.57 6.55
N LYS A 222 12.55 12.37 7.54
CA LYS A 222 11.71 13.42 8.10
C LYS A 222 11.54 14.57 7.11
N VAL A 223 10.31 15.01 6.91
CA VAL A 223 9.94 16.23 6.19
C VAL A 223 9.53 17.28 7.22
N ASP A 224 10.13 18.47 7.14
CA ASP A 224 9.78 19.62 7.95
C ASP A 224 10.06 20.87 7.10
N PHE A 225 9.02 21.39 6.47
CA PHE A 225 9.13 22.44 5.46
C PHE A 225 8.04 23.49 5.64
N HIS A 226 8.43 24.75 5.56
CA HIS A 226 7.50 25.88 5.60
C HIS A 226 7.78 26.81 4.42
N ASP A 227 6.75 27.06 3.61
CA ASP A 227 6.80 28.05 2.55
C ASP A 227 6.15 29.35 3.03
N TYR A 228 6.98 30.35 3.30
CA TYR A 228 6.53 31.64 3.86
C TYR A 228 5.69 32.46 2.87
N LEU A 229 5.85 32.25 1.55
CA LEU A 229 5.12 33.01 0.52
C LEU A 229 3.66 32.56 0.43
N SER A 230 3.42 31.25 0.43
CA SER A 230 2.08 30.68 0.36
C SER A 230 1.48 30.38 1.73
N ASN A 231 2.25 30.53 2.82
CA ASN A 231 1.88 30.16 4.18
C ASN A 231 1.41 28.69 4.28
N ILE A 232 2.15 27.79 3.62
CA ILE A 232 1.90 26.35 3.63
C ILE A 232 3.01 25.67 4.43
N SER A 233 2.65 24.88 5.44
CA SER A 233 3.60 24.02 6.15
C SER A 233 3.34 22.56 5.86
N ILE A 234 4.43 21.80 5.66
CA ILE A 234 4.40 20.36 5.38
C ILE A 234 5.35 19.68 6.36
N ASN A 235 4.81 18.77 7.16
CA ASN A 235 5.61 17.95 8.05
C ASN A 235 5.21 16.47 7.92
N GLY A 236 6.07 15.56 8.40
CA GLY A 236 5.83 14.14 8.35
C GLY A 236 7.04 13.31 7.96
N TYR A 237 6.79 12.21 7.26
CA TYR A 237 7.82 11.25 6.87
C TYR A 237 7.60 10.73 5.45
N ILE A 238 8.70 10.50 4.74
CA ILE A 238 8.73 9.95 3.38
C ILE A 238 9.74 8.80 3.31
N SER A 239 9.50 7.80 2.50
CA SER A 239 10.46 6.71 2.30
C SER A 239 11.62 7.12 1.40
N GLU A 240 12.73 6.38 1.49
CA GLU A 240 13.78 6.47 0.47
C GLU A 240 13.25 6.14 -0.93
N PRO A 241 13.83 6.68 -2.02
CA PRO A 241 13.39 6.44 -3.39
C PRO A 241 13.33 4.97 -3.82
N MET A 242 14.13 4.10 -3.20
CA MET A 242 14.17 2.67 -3.48
C MET A 242 13.07 1.89 -2.75
N SER A 243 12.48 2.48 -1.68
CA SER A 243 11.44 1.86 -0.86
C SER A 243 10.06 2.28 -1.37
N THR A 244 9.55 1.54 -2.36
CA THR A 244 8.28 1.84 -3.03
C THR A 244 7.26 0.71 -2.87
N LYS A 245 5.99 1.08 -2.90
CA LYS A 245 4.84 0.15 -2.99
C LYS A 245 4.21 0.23 -4.39
N LYS A 246 3.41 -0.75 -4.76
CA LYS A 246 2.81 -0.81 -6.10
C LYS A 246 1.57 0.05 -6.26
N THR A 247 0.97 0.45 -5.16
CA THR A 247 -0.23 1.31 -5.12
C THR A 247 0.03 2.53 -4.26
N ARG A 248 -0.75 3.60 -4.47
CA ARG A 248 -0.68 4.84 -3.67
C ARG A 248 -1.30 4.73 -2.27
N LYS A 249 -1.78 3.57 -1.84
CA LYS A 249 -2.42 3.41 -0.52
C LYS A 249 -1.52 3.75 0.66
N SER A 250 -0.22 3.56 0.49
CA SER A 250 0.79 3.94 1.49
C SER A 250 1.19 5.42 1.39
N GLN A 251 0.52 6.21 0.55
CA GLN A 251 0.62 7.66 0.52
C GLN A 251 -0.55 8.24 1.32
N ILE A 252 -0.30 8.51 2.60
CA ILE A 252 -1.29 9.04 3.54
C ILE A 252 -1.03 10.53 3.69
N THR A 253 -2.03 11.35 3.38
CA THR A 253 -1.92 12.80 3.50
C THR A 253 -3.06 13.36 4.31
N PHE A 254 -2.70 14.19 5.27
CA PHE A 254 -3.63 14.99 6.06
C PHE A 254 -3.53 16.46 5.61
N VAL A 255 -4.67 17.10 5.36
CA VAL A 255 -4.76 18.54 5.08
C VAL A 255 -5.65 19.16 6.14
N ASN A 256 -5.10 20.08 6.93
CA ASN A 256 -5.79 20.71 8.06
C ASN A 256 -6.51 19.67 8.96
N GLY A 257 -5.83 18.57 9.30
CA GLY A 257 -6.38 17.50 10.14
C GLY A 257 -7.27 16.48 9.44
N ARG A 258 -7.56 16.62 8.16
CA ARG A 258 -8.44 15.72 7.41
C ARG A 258 -7.64 14.84 6.46
N ILE A 259 -7.98 13.56 6.39
CA ILE A 259 -7.41 12.62 5.43
C ILE A 259 -7.92 12.96 4.03
N VAL A 260 -6.99 13.23 3.11
CA VAL A 260 -7.30 13.68 1.76
C VAL A 260 -6.63 12.78 0.72
N SER A 261 -7.38 12.46 -0.32
CA SER A 261 -6.88 11.86 -1.55
C SER A 261 -7.04 12.86 -2.69
N SER A 262 -5.95 13.29 -3.31
CA SER A 262 -5.98 14.30 -4.38
C SER A 262 -4.90 14.04 -5.41
N LYS A 263 -5.30 14.05 -6.69
CA LYS A 263 -4.36 13.93 -7.81
C LYS A 263 -3.31 15.05 -7.84
N ILE A 264 -3.64 16.21 -7.28
CA ILE A 264 -2.74 17.37 -7.18
C ILE A 264 -1.61 17.07 -6.18
N ILE A 265 -1.97 16.51 -5.02
CA ILE A 265 -1.01 16.05 -4.00
C ILE A 265 -0.14 14.93 -4.58
N ASP A 266 -0.75 13.93 -5.23
CA ASP A 266 -0.05 12.85 -5.89
C ASP A 266 1.01 13.36 -6.88
N LYS A 267 0.65 14.35 -7.72
CA LYS A 267 1.55 14.99 -8.68
C LYS A 267 2.68 15.75 -7.98
N GLY A 268 2.39 16.44 -6.87
CA GLY A 268 3.40 17.12 -6.05
C GLY A 268 4.41 16.15 -5.46
N ILE A 269 3.94 14.98 -4.96
CA ILE A 269 4.80 13.90 -4.45
C ILE A 269 5.68 13.35 -5.57
N ASP A 270 5.08 12.99 -6.73
CA ASP A 270 5.81 12.44 -7.86
C ASP A 270 6.90 13.41 -8.36
N ASN A 271 6.57 14.70 -8.51
CA ASN A 271 7.53 15.72 -8.91
C ASN A 271 8.66 15.91 -7.89
N GLY A 272 8.36 15.78 -6.58
CA GLY A 272 9.35 15.90 -5.51
C GLY A 272 10.39 14.78 -5.52
N TYR A 273 9.97 13.57 -5.83
CA TYR A 273 10.89 12.46 -6.04
C TYR A 273 11.57 12.50 -7.40
N GLY A 274 10.87 12.96 -8.46
CA GLY A 274 11.38 13.03 -9.82
C GLY A 274 11.90 11.68 -10.32
N ASP A 275 12.97 11.72 -11.11
CA ASP A 275 13.59 10.53 -11.72
C ASP A 275 14.27 9.57 -10.74
N ARG A 276 14.23 9.84 -9.43
CA ARG A 276 14.82 8.96 -8.41
C ARG A 276 13.97 7.71 -8.15
N VAL A 277 12.67 7.77 -8.45
CA VAL A 277 11.76 6.63 -8.35
C VAL A 277 11.54 6.02 -9.73
N PHE A 278 12.16 4.87 -9.99
CA PHE A 278 12.05 4.19 -11.29
C PHE A 278 10.74 3.41 -11.44
N LYS A 279 10.14 2.94 -10.34
CA LYS A 279 8.94 2.11 -10.36
C LYS A 279 8.21 2.14 -9.02
N GLY A 280 6.86 2.10 -9.09
CA GLY A 280 6.02 2.09 -7.89
C GLY A 280 5.79 3.48 -7.32
N PHE A 281 5.29 3.52 -6.10
CA PHE A 281 4.95 4.74 -5.37
C PHE A 281 5.67 4.75 -4.03
N PRO A 282 6.39 5.81 -3.68
CA PRO A 282 7.05 5.91 -2.39
C PRO A 282 6.02 5.94 -1.25
N VAL A 283 6.41 5.46 -0.08
CA VAL A 283 5.59 5.56 1.12
C VAL A 283 5.70 6.99 1.65
N THR A 284 4.58 7.63 1.92
CA THR A 284 4.55 8.99 2.47
C THR A 284 3.47 9.12 3.53
N ILE A 285 3.79 9.78 4.64
CA ILE A 285 2.85 10.17 5.68
C ILE A 285 3.08 11.65 5.91
N LEU A 286 2.20 12.49 5.34
CA LEU A 286 2.38 13.93 5.27
C LEU A 286 1.21 14.67 5.91
N PHE A 287 1.54 15.72 6.64
CA PHE A 287 0.61 16.66 7.26
C PHE A 287 0.82 18.01 6.61
N ILE A 288 -0.21 18.51 5.94
CA ILE A 288 -0.21 19.78 5.23
C ILE A 288 -1.13 20.74 5.99
N ASN A 289 -0.58 21.86 6.47
CA ASN A 289 -1.37 22.94 7.01
C ASN A 289 -1.37 24.10 6.00
N ILE A 290 -2.57 24.53 5.63
CA ILE A 290 -2.81 25.57 4.62
C ILE A 290 -3.94 26.48 5.09
N SER A 291 -3.87 27.75 4.76
CA SER A 291 -4.92 28.71 5.09
C SER A 291 -6.29 28.27 4.52
N ALA A 292 -7.34 28.35 5.36
CA ALA A 292 -8.69 27.91 4.97
C ALA A 292 -9.22 28.63 3.72
N GLY A 293 -8.83 29.87 3.47
CA GLY A 293 -9.19 30.63 2.29
C GLY A 293 -8.57 30.14 0.96
N LEU A 294 -7.61 29.19 1.01
CA LEU A 294 -6.98 28.63 -0.19
C LEU A 294 -7.51 27.24 -0.59
N ILE A 295 -8.50 26.72 0.16
CA ILE A 295 -9.09 25.40 -0.06
C ILE A 295 -10.62 25.49 -0.02
N ASP A 296 -11.28 24.74 -0.93
CA ASP A 296 -12.71 24.47 -0.85
C ASP A 296 -12.93 22.99 -0.48
N ILE A 297 -13.50 22.77 0.70
CA ILE A 297 -13.69 21.45 1.29
C ILE A 297 -15.11 20.90 1.00
N ASN A 298 -16.03 21.74 0.49
CA ASN A 298 -17.46 21.40 0.42
C ASN A 298 -17.91 20.78 -0.91
N ILE A 299 -17.03 20.05 -1.61
CA ILE A 299 -17.29 19.56 -2.97
C ILE A 299 -17.95 18.17 -2.98
N HIS A 300 -17.75 17.33 -1.96
CA HIS A 300 -18.28 15.96 -1.91
C HIS A 300 -18.86 15.63 -0.53
N PRO A 301 -19.98 14.87 -0.44
CA PRO A 301 -20.58 14.46 0.86
C PRO A 301 -19.61 13.76 1.80
N SER A 302 -18.67 12.95 1.25
CA SER A 302 -17.64 12.26 2.04
C SER A 302 -16.47 13.14 2.46
N LYS A 303 -16.37 14.40 1.96
CA LYS A 303 -15.30 15.37 2.26
C LYS A 303 -13.85 14.83 2.09
N LYS A 304 -13.67 13.79 1.27
CA LYS A 304 -12.35 13.20 0.96
C LYS A 304 -11.62 13.91 -0.17
N GLU A 305 -12.34 14.67 -1.00
CA GLU A 305 -11.79 15.46 -2.09
C GLU A 305 -11.75 16.94 -1.69
N ILE A 306 -10.62 17.58 -1.91
CA ILE A 306 -10.40 19.01 -1.67
C ILE A 306 -10.07 19.66 -3.01
N LYS A 307 -10.64 20.82 -3.29
CA LYS A 307 -10.23 21.69 -4.40
C LYS A 307 -9.31 22.78 -3.85
N PHE A 308 -8.14 22.88 -4.44
CA PHE A 308 -7.19 23.95 -4.15
C PHE A 308 -7.47 25.13 -5.10
N ILE A 309 -7.45 26.35 -4.60
CA ILE A 309 -7.64 27.54 -5.43
C ILE A 309 -6.47 27.69 -6.39
N ASN A 310 -5.25 27.43 -5.93
CA ASN A 310 -4.06 27.43 -6.76
C ASN A 310 -3.36 26.06 -6.70
N GLU A 311 -3.67 25.18 -7.66
CA GLU A 311 -3.13 23.82 -7.72
C GLU A 311 -1.61 23.79 -7.92
N ASN A 312 -1.07 24.73 -8.71
CA ASN A 312 0.36 24.79 -9.01
C ASN A 312 1.20 25.12 -7.76
N ASP A 313 0.69 25.97 -6.87
CA ASP A 313 1.40 26.30 -5.64
C ASP A 313 1.55 25.06 -4.75
N ILE A 314 0.49 24.28 -4.59
CA ILE A 314 0.52 23.02 -3.83
C ILE A 314 1.54 22.03 -4.43
N ILE A 315 1.50 21.84 -5.77
CA ILE A 315 2.44 20.96 -6.48
C ILE A 315 3.89 21.42 -6.23
N ASN A 316 4.14 22.71 -6.37
CA ASN A 316 5.48 23.29 -6.24
C ASN A 316 6.01 23.19 -4.81
N VAL A 317 5.17 23.52 -3.81
CA VAL A 317 5.55 23.47 -2.39
C VAL A 317 5.83 22.04 -1.96
N LEU A 318 4.97 21.07 -2.32
CA LEU A 318 5.19 19.64 -2.07
C LEU A 318 6.49 19.14 -2.72
N SER A 319 6.69 19.49 -3.99
CA SER A 319 7.89 19.09 -4.73
C SER A 319 9.16 19.63 -4.07
N LYS A 320 9.16 20.89 -3.64
CA LYS A 320 10.28 21.51 -2.91
C LYS A 320 10.51 20.85 -1.55
N ALA A 321 9.44 20.62 -0.77
CA ALA A 321 9.51 19.99 0.55
C ALA A 321 10.18 18.61 0.47
N ILE A 322 9.72 17.76 -0.44
CA ILE A 322 10.24 16.41 -0.61
C ILE A 322 11.68 16.43 -1.14
N SER A 323 11.96 17.21 -2.19
CA SER A 323 13.30 17.25 -2.79
C SER A 323 14.36 17.81 -1.85
N SER A 324 14.01 18.82 -1.03
CA SER A 324 14.93 19.40 -0.03
C SER A 324 15.21 18.44 1.12
N SER A 325 14.18 17.73 1.62
CA SER A 325 14.35 16.73 2.69
C SER A 325 15.30 15.59 2.28
N MET A 326 15.19 15.12 1.04
CA MET A 326 16.12 14.11 0.51
C MET A 326 17.56 14.62 0.33
N LYS A 327 17.75 15.92 0.09
CA LYS A 327 19.09 16.53 -0.03
C LYS A 327 19.74 16.73 1.34
N ALA A 328 18.97 17.13 2.35
CA ALA A 328 19.46 17.39 3.70
C ALA A 328 20.06 16.13 4.34
N GLU A 329 19.48 14.94 4.08
CA GLU A 329 19.99 13.68 4.63
C GLU A 329 21.35 13.27 4.04
N LYS A 330 21.64 13.63 2.79
CA LYS A 330 22.95 13.39 2.16
C LYS A 330 24.06 14.32 2.65
N SER A 331 23.75 15.42 3.30
CA SER A 331 24.72 16.40 3.80
C SER A 331 25.18 16.12 5.23
N ILE A 332 24.63 15.15 5.93
CA ILE A 332 25.07 14.71 7.25
C ILE A 332 25.89 13.43 7.10
N PRO A 333 27.23 13.48 7.15
CA PRO A 333 28.03 12.25 7.14
C PRO A 333 27.75 11.50 8.43
N LYS A 334 27.17 10.31 8.33
CA LYS A 334 27.12 9.35 9.43
C LYS A 334 28.55 8.87 9.69
N ILE A 335 29.23 9.48 10.67
CA ILE A 335 30.49 8.96 11.18
C ILE A 335 30.15 7.72 11.99
N SER A 336 30.22 6.54 11.38
CA SER A 336 30.32 5.30 12.11
C SER A 336 31.76 5.15 12.61
N ILE A 337 31.97 5.44 13.87
CA ILE A 337 33.23 5.12 14.53
C ILE A 337 33.30 3.59 14.68
N TYR A 338 33.92 2.95 13.72
CA TYR A 338 34.54 1.65 13.92
C TYR A 338 35.94 1.71 13.33
N ASP A 339 36.90 1.88 14.26
CA ASP A 339 38.31 1.67 14.00
C ASP A 339 38.56 0.26 13.47
N LYS A 340 38.97 0.17 12.20
CA LYS A 340 39.88 -0.89 11.75
C LYS A 340 41.04 -0.23 11.03
N LYS A 341 42.17 -0.21 11.72
CA LYS A 341 43.49 -0.03 11.10
C LYS A 341 43.60 -0.94 9.89
N VAL A 342 43.74 -0.35 8.73
CA VAL A 342 44.27 -1.04 7.55
C VAL A 342 45.45 -0.19 7.05
N ASN A 343 46.57 -0.88 6.95
CA ASN A 343 47.86 -0.38 6.53
C ASN A 343 47.79 0.30 5.14
N GLU A 344 48.41 1.49 5.08
CA GLU A 344 48.83 2.10 3.84
C GLU A 344 49.79 1.21 3.09
N LYS A 345 49.50 0.91 1.85
CA LYS A 345 50.41 0.84 0.65
C LYS A 345 49.65 0.25 -0.52
N GLU A 346 49.34 1.10 -1.45
CA GLU A 346 49.59 1.00 -2.90
C GLU A 346 48.73 2.02 -3.65
N GLU A 347 49.36 3.12 -3.97
CA GLU A 347 48.89 4.06 -4.98
C GLU A 347 49.09 3.48 -6.38
N GLY A 348 48.11 3.76 -7.25
CA GLY A 348 48.41 3.90 -8.65
C GLY A 348 47.54 3.15 -9.63
N LYS A 349 46.79 3.94 -10.39
CA LYS A 349 46.21 3.63 -11.71
C LYS A 349 44.81 3.00 -11.77
N THR A 350 43.79 3.83 -11.68
CA THR A 350 42.53 3.67 -12.46
C THR A 350 41.70 4.97 -12.44
N LEU A 351 42.12 5.97 -13.21
CA LEU A 351 41.39 7.25 -13.30
C LEU A 351 41.52 7.92 -14.66
N ASP A 352 41.30 7.19 -15.77
CA ASP A 352 41.37 7.87 -17.08
C ASP A 352 40.33 7.43 -18.14
N TYR A 353 39.48 6.44 -17.87
CA TYR A 353 38.51 5.98 -18.90
C TYR A 353 37.09 6.59 -18.79
N GLN A 354 36.73 7.28 -17.71
CA GLN A 354 35.40 7.86 -17.57
C GLN A 354 35.27 9.30 -18.06
N LEU A 355 36.36 10.01 -18.24
CA LEU A 355 36.38 11.40 -18.72
C LEU A 355 36.25 11.51 -20.24
N ASP A 356 36.78 10.54 -21.00
CA ASP A 356 36.76 10.54 -22.48
C ASP A 356 35.36 10.25 -23.06
N ILE A 357 34.56 9.41 -22.42
CA ILE A 357 33.20 9.10 -22.90
C ILE A 357 32.26 10.29 -22.74
N LYS A 358 32.37 11.04 -21.65
CA LYS A 358 31.59 12.26 -21.44
C LYS A 358 31.95 13.38 -22.42
N LYS A 359 33.21 13.48 -22.82
CA LYS A 359 33.67 14.47 -23.78
C LYS A 359 33.23 14.10 -25.20
N TYR A 360 33.30 12.83 -25.58
CA TYR A 360 32.83 12.30 -26.86
C TYR A 360 31.32 12.43 -27.07
N LEU A 361 30.53 12.18 -26.04
CA LEU A 361 29.07 12.35 -26.09
C LEU A 361 28.65 13.83 -26.16
N LYS A 362 29.42 14.73 -25.55
CA LYS A 362 29.18 16.17 -25.59
C LYS A 362 29.52 16.78 -26.95
N GLU A 363 30.58 16.28 -27.61
CA GLU A 363 30.98 16.72 -28.93
C GLU A 363 30.02 16.21 -30.03
N LYS A 364 29.48 14.98 -29.91
CA LYS A 364 28.46 14.47 -30.83
C LYS A 364 27.11 15.20 -30.72
N ARG A 365 26.74 15.62 -29.51
CA ARG A 365 25.50 16.39 -29.27
C ARG A 365 25.58 17.82 -29.82
N ASN A 366 26.76 18.41 -29.87
CA ASN A 366 26.98 19.73 -30.44
C ASN A 366 27.15 19.74 -31.97
N ALA A 367 27.52 18.60 -32.58
CA ALA A 367 27.60 18.46 -34.02
C ALA A 367 26.21 18.27 -34.68
N SER A 368 25.29 17.56 -34.02
CA SER A 368 23.91 17.37 -34.52
C SER A 368 23.00 18.60 -34.37
N LEU A 369 23.44 19.62 -33.64
CA LEU A 369 22.66 20.86 -33.45
C LEU A 369 23.05 21.99 -34.42
N LYS A 370 23.98 21.74 -35.37
CA LYS A 370 24.43 22.76 -36.31
C LYS A 370 23.94 22.60 -37.76
N GLU A 371 23.24 21.56 -38.11
CA GLU A 371 22.84 21.31 -39.50
C GLU A 371 21.34 21.18 -39.80
N GLU A 372 20.43 21.55 -38.93
CA GLU A 372 19.03 21.68 -39.35
C GLU A 372 18.39 22.92 -38.71
N GLY A 373 18.53 24.03 -39.46
CA GLY A 373 17.84 25.27 -39.19
C GLY A 373 16.42 25.24 -39.76
N ARG A 374 15.45 25.54 -38.91
CA ARG A 374 14.18 26.20 -39.18
C ARG A 374 13.41 25.77 -40.44
N LYS A 375 12.52 24.81 -40.28
CA LYS A 375 11.16 24.80 -40.82
C LYS A 375 10.40 23.62 -40.24
N ASP A 376 9.11 23.84 -39.95
CA ASP A 376 8.08 22.83 -39.65
C ASP A 376 7.99 22.32 -38.20
N LEU A 377 7.52 23.25 -37.35
CA LEU A 377 7.06 22.92 -35.98
C LEU A 377 5.53 22.88 -35.82
N GLU A 378 4.77 22.95 -36.90
CA GLU A 378 3.30 22.92 -36.85
C GLU A 378 2.62 21.69 -37.50
N GLU A 379 3.33 20.84 -38.24
CA GLU A 379 2.73 19.63 -38.87
C GLU A 379 2.97 18.31 -38.12
N LEU A 380 3.64 18.32 -36.96
CA LEU A 380 4.00 17.07 -36.22
C LEU A 380 3.09 16.79 -35.01
N LYS A 381 1.89 17.34 -34.97
CA LYS A 381 0.96 17.10 -33.83
C LYS A 381 -0.18 16.11 -34.08
N GLU A 382 -0.36 15.58 -35.27
CA GLU A 382 -1.50 14.69 -35.58
C GLU A 382 -1.17 13.22 -35.92
N ASP A 383 0.09 12.79 -36.02
CA ASP A 383 0.45 11.44 -36.48
C ASP A 383 1.04 10.50 -35.43
N ILE A 384 0.86 10.74 -34.14
CA ILE A 384 1.38 9.83 -33.10
C ILE A 384 0.22 9.10 -32.39
N ASN A 385 -0.54 8.25 -33.08
CA ASN A 385 -1.42 7.36 -32.30
C ASN A 385 -1.87 6.02 -32.93
N TYR A 386 -1.51 5.63 -34.14
CA TYR A 386 -1.96 4.33 -34.69
C TYR A 386 -0.86 3.43 -35.30
N ASN A 387 0.29 3.95 -35.69
CA ASN A 387 1.30 3.15 -36.36
C ASN A 387 2.26 2.36 -35.43
N ASN A 388 2.22 2.61 -34.11
CA ASN A 388 3.11 1.89 -33.17
C ASN A 388 2.60 0.49 -32.78
N ILE A 389 1.31 0.24 -32.85
CA ILE A 389 0.73 -1.07 -32.47
C ILE A 389 0.96 -2.08 -33.60
N ASP A 390 0.76 -1.67 -34.85
CA ASP A 390 1.00 -2.54 -36.00
C ASP A 390 2.48 -2.85 -36.22
N ASN A 391 3.35 -1.88 -35.98
CA ASN A 391 4.81 -2.11 -35.98
C ASN A 391 5.25 -3.05 -34.85
N ILE A 392 4.69 -2.97 -33.65
CA ILE A 392 4.98 -3.90 -32.55
C ILE A 392 4.44 -5.30 -32.86
N ILE A 393 3.27 -5.39 -33.49
CA ILE A 393 2.69 -6.68 -33.92
C ILE A 393 3.53 -7.27 -35.07
N GLN A 394 3.97 -6.44 -36.00
CA GLN A 394 4.83 -6.88 -37.12
C GLN A 394 6.20 -7.32 -36.62
N ILE A 395 6.84 -6.56 -35.73
CA ILE A 395 8.10 -6.94 -35.09
C ILE A 395 7.95 -8.25 -34.30
N LYS A 396 6.82 -8.45 -33.60
CA LYS A 396 6.52 -9.73 -32.93
C LYS A 396 6.34 -10.90 -33.91
N LYS A 397 5.69 -10.67 -35.04
CA LYS A 397 5.54 -11.69 -36.10
C LYS A 397 6.87 -12.00 -36.78
N ASP A 398 7.67 -10.98 -37.06
CA ASP A 398 8.98 -11.12 -37.72
C ASP A 398 10.00 -11.77 -36.78
N LEU A 399 9.97 -11.47 -35.48
CA LEU A 399 10.76 -12.18 -34.45
C LEU A 399 10.36 -13.66 -34.37
N ASN A 400 9.08 -13.98 -34.31
CA ASN A 400 8.60 -15.36 -34.29
C ASN A 400 8.97 -16.13 -35.58
N ASN A 401 8.94 -15.48 -36.76
CA ASN A 401 9.33 -16.09 -38.02
C ASN A 401 10.84 -16.25 -38.16
N LEU A 402 11.67 -15.41 -37.54
CA LEU A 402 13.12 -15.50 -37.52
C LEU A 402 13.66 -16.64 -36.64
N PHE A 403 12.90 -17.02 -35.61
CA PHE A 403 13.34 -18.03 -34.64
C PHE A 403 12.67 -19.40 -34.83
N ASN A 404 11.64 -19.52 -35.69
CA ASN A 404 10.92 -20.79 -35.94
C ASN A 404 11.78 -21.94 -36.54
N SER A 405 13.10 -21.75 -36.67
CA SER A 405 14.02 -22.80 -37.12
C SER A 405 15.23 -23.00 -36.20
N LEU A 406 15.24 -22.40 -34.99
CA LEU A 406 16.34 -22.59 -34.05
C LEU A 406 16.13 -23.88 -33.25
N ASP A 407 17.00 -24.86 -33.43
CA ASP A 407 17.13 -25.97 -32.48
C ASP A 407 18.04 -25.53 -31.32
N PHE A 408 17.47 -25.52 -30.09
CA PHE A 408 18.22 -25.17 -28.89
C PHE A 408 19.38 -26.12 -28.61
N ASN A 409 19.32 -27.36 -29.11
CA ASN A 409 20.41 -28.33 -29.02
C ASN A 409 21.67 -27.93 -29.83
N ASP A 410 21.52 -27.08 -30.84
CA ASP A 410 22.64 -26.58 -31.65
C ASP A 410 23.39 -25.42 -30.98
N LEU A 411 22.84 -24.83 -29.91
CA LEU A 411 23.43 -23.71 -29.20
C LEU A 411 24.67 -24.15 -28.42
N LYS A 412 25.85 -23.70 -28.83
CA LYS A 412 27.12 -23.93 -28.13
C LYS A 412 27.46 -22.69 -27.31
N ILE A 413 27.69 -22.86 -26.01
CA ILE A 413 28.12 -21.78 -25.14
C ILE A 413 29.51 -21.32 -25.53
N ALA A 414 29.64 -20.05 -25.93
CA ALA A 414 30.91 -19.42 -26.34
C ALA A 414 31.48 -18.52 -25.23
N GLY A 415 30.66 -18.04 -24.32
CA GLY A 415 31.10 -17.18 -23.22
C GLY A 415 29.98 -16.65 -22.34
N TYR A 416 30.38 -15.93 -21.29
CA TYR A 416 29.51 -15.29 -20.35
C TYR A 416 30.04 -13.90 -20.00
N ILE A 417 29.27 -12.84 -20.25
CA ILE A 417 29.71 -11.46 -20.09
C ILE A 417 28.80 -10.65 -19.19
N PHE A 418 29.37 -9.66 -18.52
CA PHE A 418 28.71 -8.73 -17.61
C PHE A 418 27.89 -9.41 -16.48
N LYS A 419 28.19 -10.68 -16.15
CA LYS A 419 27.43 -11.49 -15.18
C LYS A 419 25.92 -11.52 -15.46
N THR A 420 25.52 -11.39 -16.72
CA THR A 420 24.12 -11.24 -17.14
C THR A 420 23.83 -11.93 -18.45
N TYR A 421 24.77 -11.93 -19.40
CA TYR A 421 24.51 -12.41 -20.75
C TYR A 421 25.31 -13.65 -21.08
N ILE A 422 24.61 -14.69 -21.53
CA ILE A 422 25.22 -15.91 -22.07
C ILE A 422 25.38 -15.72 -23.57
N ILE A 423 26.60 -15.89 -24.07
CA ILE A 423 26.91 -15.87 -25.50
C ILE A 423 26.91 -17.29 -26.01
N THR A 424 26.11 -17.56 -27.03
CA THR A 424 26.07 -18.87 -27.70
C THR A 424 26.22 -18.69 -29.20
N ASN A 425 26.66 -19.73 -29.90
CA ASN A 425 26.71 -19.76 -31.36
C ASN A 425 26.01 -21.02 -31.89
N ALA A 426 25.34 -20.89 -33.04
CA ALA A 426 24.81 -21.99 -33.82
C ALA A 426 24.94 -21.63 -35.31
N GLY A 427 25.68 -22.45 -36.07
CA GLY A 427 26.03 -22.15 -37.46
C GLY A 427 26.76 -20.81 -37.58
N ASP A 428 26.32 -19.97 -38.52
CA ASP A 428 26.88 -18.61 -38.75
C ASP A 428 26.21 -17.52 -37.90
N ASN A 429 25.51 -17.88 -36.82
CA ASN A 429 24.83 -16.94 -35.99
C ASN A 429 25.39 -16.93 -34.56
N LEU A 430 25.49 -15.72 -34.00
CA LEU A 430 25.73 -15.46 -32.60
C LEU A 430 24.39 -15.19 -31.91
N TYR A 431 24.15 -15.78 -30.75
CA TYR A 431 23.01 -15.51 -29.91
C TYR A 431 23.48 -14.98 -28.57
N ILE A 432 22.83 -13.92 -28.08
CA ILE A 432 23.06 -13.36 -26.75
C ILE A 432 21.76 -13.56 -25.96
N ILE A 433 21.85 -14.33 -24.87
CA ILE A 433 20.73 -14.69 -24.02
C ILE A 433 20.83 -13.85 -22.75
N ASP A 434 19.76 -13.14 -22.41
CA ASP A 434 19.61 -12.44 -21.14
C ASP A 434 19.19 -13.46 -20.07
N GLN A 435 20.12 -13.76 -19.14
CA GLN A 435 19.90 -14.70 -18.03
C GLN A 435 18.63 -14.38 -17.23
N HIS A 436 18.36 -13.09 -16.95
CA HIS A 436 17.21 -12.70 -16.14
C HIS A 436 15.90 -12.89 -16.89
N ALA A 437 15.85 -12.42 -18.13
CA ALA A 437 14.68 -12.57 -18.96
C ALA A 437 14.34 -14.05 -19.21
N ALA A 438 15.35 -14.91 -19.34
CA ALA A 438 15.21 -16.34 -19.47
C ALA A 438 14.66 -16.99 -18.20
N HIS A 439 15.24 -16.73 -17.03
CA HIS A 439 14.73 -17.23 -15.75
C HIS A 439 13.29 -16.74 -15.46
N GLU A 440 13.00 -15.44 -15.73
CA GLU A 440 11.63 -14.91 -15.60
C GLU A 440 10.62 -15.72 -16.43
N ARG A 441 10.96 -16.08 -17.66
CA ARG A 441 10.11 -16.88 -18.56
C ARG A 441 9.90 -18.28 -18.04
N ILE A 442 10.96 -18.97 -17.71
CA ILE A 442 10.93 -20.35 -17.23
C ILE A 442 10.09 -20.45 -15.94
N ASN A 443 10.36 -19.59 -14.96
CA ASN A 443 9.65 -19.59 -13.70
C ASN A 443 8.16 -19.25 -13.86
N TYR A 444 7.84 -18.29 -14.73
CA TYR A 444 6.46 -17.95 -15.04
C TYR A 444 5.68 -19.13 -15.62
N GLU A 445 6.21 -19.81 -16.66
CA GLU A 445 5.51 -20.94 -17.28
C GLU A 445 5.37 -22.12 -16.33
N ARG A 446 6.38 -22.41 -15.51
CA ARG A 446 6.32 -23.44 -14.45
C ARG A 446 5.23 -23.14 -13.41
N LEU A 447 5.09 -21.89 -12.99
CA LEU A 447 4.07 -21.49 -12.03
C LEU A 447 2.65 -21.56 -12.61
N VAL A 448 2.46 -21.14 -13.86
CA VAL A 448 1.17 -21.24 -14.56
C VAL A 448 0.79 -22.70 -14.74
N GLU A 449 1.72 -23.54 -15.13
CA GLU A 449 1.51 -24.99 -15.28
C GLU A 449 1.16 -25.64 -13.92
N ALA A 450 1.90 -25.30 -12.87
CA ALA A 450 1.65 -25.76 -11.50
C ALA A 450 0.24 -25.41 -11.01
N TYR A 451 -0.17 -24.17 -11.22
CA TYR A 451 -1.49 -23.69 -10.85
C TYR A 451 -2.62 -24.46 -11.57
N ASN A 452 -2.42 -24.76 -12.86
CA ASN A 452 -3.42 -25.46 -13.69
C ASN A 452 -3.50 -26.96 -13.40
N LYS A 453 -2.40 -27.63 -13.03
CA LYS A 453 -2.33 -29.09 -12.82
C LYS A 453 -2.83 -29.57 -11.43
N LYS A 454 -3.28 -28.68 -10.55
CA LYS A 454 -3.92 -28.96 -9.23
C LYS A 454 -3.13 -29.75 -8.18
N THR A 455 -1.94 -30.25 -8.43
CA THR A 455 -1.18 -31.06 -7.45
C THR A 455 0.32 -30.93 -7.63
N GLN A 456 0.93 -30.03 -6.87
CA GLN A 456 2.36 -30.11 -6.63
C GLN A 456 2.62 -30.28 -5.13
N SER A 457 3.33 -31.37 -4.77
CA SER A 457 3.83 -31.54 -3.42
C SER A 457 4.93 -30.53 -3.17
N PRO A 458 4.83 -29.70 -2.11
CA PRO A 458 5.89 -28.78 -1.75
C PRO A 458 7.18 -29.54 -1.42
N GLN A 459 8.32 -28.90 -1.66
CA GLN A 459 9.62 -29.32 -1.17
C GLN A 459 9.83 -28.71 0.21
N SER A 460 10.02 -29.58 1.22
CA SER A 460 10.35 -29.11 2.57
C SER A 460 11.72 -28.43 2.58
N ILE A 461 11.83 -27.31 3.30
CA ILE A 461 13.08 -26.56 3.46
C ILE A 461 13.64 -26.73 4.86
N LEU A 462 14.97 -26.86 4.96
CA LEU A 462 15.65 -27.03 6.24
C LEU A 462 15.60 -25.77 7.11
N THR A 463 15.62 -24.61 6.47
CA THR A 463 15.55 -23.31 7.14
C THR A 463 14.26 -22.60 6.73
N PRO A 464 13.20 -22.69 7.56
CA PRO A 464 11.96 -21.96 7.30
C PRO A 464 12.19 -20.44 7.27
N PHE A 465 11.37 -19.72 6.50
CA PHE A 465 11.37 -18.26 6.51
C PHE A 465 9.99 -17.73 6.90
N SER A 466 9.98 -16.53 7.48
CA SER A 466 8.75 -15.85 7.87
C SER A 466 8.47 -14.63 6.99
N ILE A 467 7.18 -14.34 6.81
CA ILE A 467 6.68 -13.15 6.11
C ILE A 467 5.65 -12.48 7.01
N GLU A 468 5.89 -11.22 7.34
CA GLU A 468 4.91 -10.36 8.00
C GLU A 468 3.99 -9.71 6.97
N VAL A 469 2.70 -9.65 7.29
CA VAL A 469 1.68 -9.06 6.42
C VAL A 469 0.98 -7.89 7.12
N SER A 470 0.38 -6.97 6.34
CA SER A 470 -0.44 -5.91 6.92
C SER A 470 -1.70 -6.49 7.57
N SER A 471 -2.26 -5.77 8.55
CA SER A 471 -3.48 -6.19 9.23
C SER A 471 -4.63 -6.49 8.27
N SER A 472 -4.78 -5.68 7.23
CA SER A 472 -5.83 -5.88 6.21
C SER A 472 -5.66 -7.15 5.39
N ILE A 473 -4.42 -7.59 5.14
CA ILE A 473 -4.12 -8.84 4.43
C ILE A 473 -4.26 -10.04 5.38
N TYR A 474 -3.85 -9.88 6.64
CA TYR A 474 -3.98 -10.93 7.65
C TYR A 474 -5.44 -11.35 7.86
N GLU A 475 -6.35 -10.39 7.99
CA GLU A 475 -7.78 -10.65 8.16
C GLU A 475 -8.44 -11.34 6.95
N ARG A 476 -7.76 -11.37 5.82
CA ARG A 476 -8.24 -11.97 4.57
C ARG A 476 -7.40 -13.16 4.12
N GLU A 477 -6.75 -13.86 5.07
CA GLU A 477 -5.90 -15.01 4.79
C GLU A 477 -6.60 -16.05 3.90
N GLU A 478 -7.87 -16.36 4.15
CA GLU A 478 -8.60 -17.39 3.41
C GLU A 478 -8.58 -17.22 1.88
N ILE A 479 -8.42 -16.00 1.38
CA ILE A 479 -8.45 -15.71 -0.05
C ILE A 479 -7.09 -16.06 -0.68
N TRP A 480 -6.01 -15.52 -0.13
CA TRP A 480 -4.71 -15.63 -0.75
C TRP A 480 -3.96 -16.92 -0.37
N SER A 481 -4.22 -17.49 0.81
CA SER A 481 -3.58 -18.73 1.26
C SER A 481 -3.88 -19.89 0.32
N LYS A 482 -5.12 -19.98 -0.18
CA LYS A 482 -5.53 -21.02 -1.14
C LYS A 482 -4.76 -20.94 -2.46
N ILE A 483 -4.41 -19.72 -2.90
CA ILE A 483 -3.64 -19.53 -4.14
C ILE A 483 -2.19 -20.00 -3.92
N LEU A 484 -1.54 -19.57 -2.85
CA LEU A 484 -0.16 -19.96 -2.56
C LEU A 484 -0.02 -21.48 -2.32
N LYS A 485 -0.98 -22.09 -1.63
CA LYS A 485 -1.00 -23.57 -1.46
C LYS A 485 -1.13 -24.30 -2.79
N LYS A 486 -1.96 -23.81 -3.72
CA LYS A 486 -2.04 -24.37 -5.09
C LYS A 486 -0.74 -24.22 -5.89
N LEU A 487 0.01 -23.16 -5.66
CA LEU A 487 1.31 -22.92 -6.27
C LEU A 487 2.43 -23.80 -5.69
N GLY A 488 2.13 -24.61 -4.67
CA GLY A 488 3.08 -25.52 -4.03
C GLY A 488 3.85 -24.93 -2.86
N PHE A 489 3.33 -23.89 -2.22
CA PHE A 489 3.84 -23.40 -0.94
C PHE A 489 3.15 -24.08 0.23
N ASP A 490 3.92 -24.41 1.27
CA ASP A 490 3.43 -24.92 2.54
C ASP A 490 3.82 -23.97 3.67
N PHE A 491 2.82 -23.47 4.40
CA PHE A 491 3.01 -22.47 5.44
C PHE A 491 1.88 -22.50 6.47
N ASP A 492 2.19 -22.01 7.67
CA ASP A 492 1.30 -21.90 8.82
C ASP A 492 1.25 -20.45 9.35
N ASP A 493 0.13 -20.10 9.97
CA ASP A 493 0.02 -18.87 10.77
C ASP A 493 0.82 -19.03 12.07
N PHE A 494 1.79 -18.15 12.29
CA PHE A 494 2.66 -18.12 13.47
C PHE A 494 2.19 -17.12 14.54
N GLY A 495 1.13 -16.36 14.27
CA GLY A 495 0.67 -15.26 15.10
C GLY A 495 1.33 -13.93 14.75
N ASP A 496 0.90 -12.85 15.41
CA ASP A 496 1.42 -11.48 15.20
C ASP A 496 1.55 -11.07 13.72
N ARG A 497 0.56 -11.45 12.90
CA ARG A 497 0.52 -11.16 11.45
C ARG A 497 1.68 -11.79 10.67
N THR A 498 2.25 -12.87 11.17
CA THR A 498 3.40 -13.55 10.61
C THR A 498 3.02 -14.94 10.14
N PHE A 499 3.42 -15.29 8.93
CA PHE A 499 3.30 -16.64 8.38
C PHE A 499 4.68 -17.27 8.23
N ILE A 500 4.82 -18.54 8.66
CA ILE A 500 6.06 -19.30 8.54
C ILE A 500 5.95 -20.30 7.39
N PHE A 501 6.85 -20.18 6.43
CA PHE A 501 6.93 -21.05 5.25
C PHE A 501 7.91 -22.20 5.51
N ARG A 502 7.42 -23.45 5.39
CA ARG A 502 8.16 -24.69 5.60
C ARG A 502 8.37 -25.47 4.32
N GLY A 503 7.59 -25.19 3.30
CA GLY A 503 7.66 -25.84 1.99
C GLY A 503 7.55 -24.82 0.86
N ILE A 504 8.31 -25.08 -0.21
CA ILE A 504 8.37 -24.24 -1.41
C ILE A 504 8.19 -25.09 -2.66
N PRO A 505 7.82 -24.50 -3.82
CA PRO A 505 7.81 -25.20 -5.09
C PRO A 505 9.19 -25.78 -5.43
N LYS A 506 9.24 -27.02 -5.96
CA LYS A 506 10.48 -27.77 -6.24
C LYS A 506 11.46 -27.06 -7.18
N TYR A 507 11.00 -26.14 -7.99
CA TYR A 507 11.78 -25.40 -8.98
C TYR A 507 12.23 -24.01 -8.52
N MET A 508 12.00 -23.68 -7.23
CA MET A 508 12.45 -22.42 -6.62
C MET A 508 13.48 -22.69 -5.54
N ASN A 509 14.48 -21.84 -5.43
CA ASN A 509 15.32 -21.78 -4.24
C ASN A 509 14.65 -20.94 -3.14
N ILE A 510 15.19 -20.99 -1.92
CA ILE A 510 14.59 -20.34 -0.73
C ILE A 510 14.50 -18.82 -0.91
N GLU A 511 15.52 -18.18 -1.49
CA GLU A 511 15.52 -16.73 -1.70
C GLU A 511 14.51 -16.28 -2.75
N GLU A 512 14.43 -17.01 -3.85
CA GLU A 512 13.42 -16.78 -4.90
C GLU A 512 12.00 -16.95 -4.37
N ALA A 513 11.77 -18.03 -3.62
CA ALA A 513 10.48 -18.32 -3.01
C ALA A 513 10.06 -17.23 -2.02
N ARG A 514 10.98 -16.80 -1.16
CA ARG A 514 10.75 -15.70 -0.20
C ARG A 514 10.37 -14.41 -0.92
N LEU A 515 11.14 -14.03 -1.94
CA LEU A 515 10.91 -12.80 -2.68
C LEU A 515 9.63 -12.85 -3.51
N PHE A 516 9.29 -14.05 -4.04
CA PHE A 516 8.02 -14.30 -4.72
C PHE A 516 6.84 -14.07 -3.77
N VAL A 517 6.84 -14.71 -2.59
CA VAL A 517 5.76 -14.57 -1.60
C VAL A 517 5.64 -13.13 -1.14
N GLN A 518 6.76 -12.47 -0.80
CA GLN A 518 6.76 -11.06 -0.40
C GLN A 518 6.09 -10.19 -1.47
N THR A 519 6.48 -10.40 -2.74
CA THR A 519 5.92 -9.66 -3.87
C THR A 519 4.45 -10.00 -4.10
N PHE A 520 4.08 -11.26 -3.96
CA PHE A 520 2.70 -11.72 -4.09
C PHE A 520 1.79 -11.03 -3.05
N ILE A 521 2.21 -11.01 -1.79
CA ILE A 521 1.51 -10.34 -0.70
C ILE A 521 1.41 -8.83 -0.95
N ASP A 522 2.49 -8.18 -1.40
CA ASP A 522 2.49 -6.75 -1.72
C ASP A 522 1.53 -6.39 -2.86
N GLU A 523 1.22 -7.32 -3.77
CA GLU A 523 0.27 -7.12 -4.88
C GLU A 523 -1.20 -7.32 -4.49
N LEU A 524 -1.45 -7.92 -3.32
CA LEU A 524 -2.81 -8.10 -2.81
C LEU A 524 -3.33 -6.79 -2.23
N ASP A 525 -3.78 -5.90 -3.11
CA ASP A 525 -4.42 -4.67 -2.66
C ASP A 525 -5.90 -4.88 -2.30
N GLU A 526 -6.50 -3.88 -1.62
CA GLU A 526 -7.92 -3.96 -1.24
C GLU A 526 -8.85 -4.01 -2.46
N GLU A 527 -8.46 -3.38 -3.56
CA GLU A 527 -9.25 -3.44 -4.79
C GLU A 527 -9.28 -4.86 -5.33
N PHE A 528 -8.11 -5.53 -5.32
CA PHE A 528 -8.02 -6.95 -5.65
C PHE A 528 -8.85 -7.79 -4.67
N LEU A 529 -8.64 -7.62 -3.37
CA LEU A 529 -9.32 -8.41 -2.34
C LEU A 529 -10.83 -8.15 -2.29
N ASN A 530 -11.30 -6.92 -2.54
CA ASN A 530 -12.72 -6.60 -2.60
C ASN A 530 -13.40 -7.11 -3.88
N ARG A 531 -12.68 -7.08 -5.01
CA ARG A 531 -13.19 -7.54 -6.31
C ARG A 531 -13.37 -9.05 -6.34
N TYR A 532 -12.59 -9.80 -5.55
CA TYR A 532 -12.50 -11.26 -5.58
C TYR A 532 -12.86 -11.92 -4.23
N GLU A 533 -13.78 -11.34 -3.48
CA GLU A 533 -14.33 -11.90 -2.22
C GLU A 533 -14.87 -13.34 -2.39
N ASN A 534 -15.30 -13.71 -3.59
CA ASN A 534 -15.71 -15.07 -3.94
C ASN A 534 -14.66 -15.71 -4.87
N LEU A 535 -13.89 -16.66 -4.34
CA LEU A 535 -12.86 -17.45 -5.06
C LEU A 535 -13.35 -18.12 -6.36
N ASN A 536 -14.67 -18.32 -6.53
CA ASN A 536 -15.26 -18.92 -7.72
C ASN A 536 -15.17 -18.03 -8.98
N PHE A 537 -14.78 -16.75 -8.86
CA PHE A 537 -14.67 -15.78 -9.96
C PHE A 537 -13.23 -15.38 -10.29
N LEU A 538 -12.20 -15.99 -9.66
CA LEU A 538 -10.81 -15.76 -10.05
C LEU A 538 -10.57 -16.37 -11.44
N ASN A 539 -10.78 -15.55 -12.48
CA ASN A 539 -10.41 -15.93 -13.84
C ASN A 539 -8.90 -16.21 -13.90
N SER A 540 -8.49 -17.25 -14.65
CA SER A 540 -7.09 -17.60 -14.89
C SER A 540 -6.23 -16.38 -15.26
N ARG A 541 -6.75 -15.45 -16.03
CA ARG A 541 -6.06 -14.20 -16.43
C ARG A 541 -5.63 -13.28 -15.27
N VAL A 542 -6.36 -13.29 -14.16
CA VAL A 542 -6.02 -12.46 -12.98
C VAL A 542 -4.89 -13.08 -12.21
N ILE A 543 -4.95 -14.40 -12.04
CA ILE A 543 -3.90 -15.18 -11.39
C ILE A 543 -2.64 -15.16 -12.23
N ASP A 544 -2.74 -15.31 -13.56
CA ASP A 544 -1.60 -15.18 -14.47
C ASP A 544 -0.90 -13.83 -14.32
N LYS A 545 -1.66 -12.74 -14.20
CA LYS A 545 -1.08 -11.39 -13.94
C LYS A 545 -0.37 -11.31 -12.60
N LEU A 546 -0.94 -11.90 -11.55
CA LEU A 546 -0.37 -11.91 -10.21
C LEU A 546 0.94 -12.74 -10.20
N ILE A 547 0.92 -13.94 -10.77
CA ILE A 547 2.09 -14.79 -10.96
C ILE A 547 3.17 -14.05 -11.77
N MET A 548 2.79 -13.46 -12.90
CA MET A 548 3.70 -12.70 -13.75
C MET A 548 4.41 -11.58 -13.00
N LYS A 549 3.68 -10.82 -12.21
CA LYS A 549 4.23 -9.72 -11.43
C LYS A 549 5.16 -10.20 -10.30
N SER A 550 4.82 -11.32 -9.67
CA SER A 550 5.60 -11.89 -8.58
C SER A 550 6.90 -12.52 -9.06
N CYS A 551 6.89 -13.18 -10.23
CA CYS A 551 8.09 -13.73 -10.88
C CYS A 551 9.14 -12.67 -11.21
N LYS A 552 8.72 -11.46 -11.58
CA LYS A 552 9.66 -10.40 -12.00
C LYS A 552 10.68 -10.02 -10.94
N LYS A 553 10.33 -10.11 -9.67
CA LYS A 553 11.19 -9.74 -8.55
C LYS A 553 11.93 -10.92 -7.92
N SER A 554 11.47 -12.14 -8.16
CA SER A 554 12.07 -13.34 -7.57
C SER A 554 13.40 -13.72 -8.20
N VAL A 555 13.68 -13.28 -9.43
CA VAL A 555 14.95 -13.54 -10.11
C VAL A 555 15.96 -12.45 -9.77
N LYS A 556 16.89 -12.76 -8.87
CA LYS A 556 18.05 -11.90 -8.59
C LYS A 556 19.07 -12.02 -9.71
N GLY A 557 19.50 -10.87 -10.22
CA GLY A 557 20.58 -10.80 -11.18
C GLY A 557 21.94 -10.65 -10.52
N GLY A 558 22.94 -11.28 -11.15
CA GLY A 558 24.34 -11.04 -10.81
C GLY A 558 25.08 -12.23 -10.24
N ASP A 559 24.46 -13.38 -10.02
CA ASP A 559 25.19 -14.59 -9.69
C ASP A 559 25.86 -15.15 -10.95
N LYS A 560 27.17 -15.44 -10.82
CA LYS A 560 27.96 -16.01 -11.91
C LYS A 560 27.54 -17.45 -12.13
N LEU A 561 26.88 -17.74 -13.25
CA LEU A 561 26.53 -19.11 -13.62
C LEU A 561 27.77 -19.92 -14.02
N SER A 562 27.83 -21.16 -13.60
CA SER A 562 28.71 -22.17 -14.15
C SER A 562 28.27 -22.58 -15.56
N ILE A 563 29.13 -23.23 -16.31
CA ILE A 563 28.79 -23.74 -17.66
C ILE A 563 27.62 -24.72 -17.59
N MET A 564 27.54 -25.55 -16.54
CA MET A 564 26.44 -26.49 -16.35
C MET A 564 25.10 -25.78 -16.11
N GLU A 565 25.09 -24.74 -15.27
CA GLU A 565 23.88 -23.95 -15.00
C GLU A 565 23.43 -23.15 -16.23
N MET A 566 24.37 -22.66 -17.04
CA MET A 566 24.03 -22.01 -18.32
C MET A 566 23.39 -22.99 -19.30
N GLN A 567 23.89 -24.25 -19.37
CA GLN A 567 23.32 -25.27 -20.22
C GLN A 567 21.91 -25.67 -19.74
N GLU A 568 21.73 -25.87 -18.44
CA GLU A 568 20.43 -26.16 -17.84
C GLU A 568 19.40 -25.05 -18.13
N LEU A 569 19.82 -23.79 -18.06
CA LEU A 569 18.96 -22.64 -18.40
C LEU A 569 18.52 -22.70 -19.88
N ILE A 570 19.43 -23.04 -20.80
CA ILE A 570 19.13 -23.17 -22.24
C ILE A 570 18.18 -24.35 -22.48
N ASP A 571 18.42 -25.48 -21.81
CA ASP A 571 17.57 -26.68 -21.90
C ASP A 571 16.17 -26.41 -21.35
N ASP A 572 16.05 -25.64 -20.28
CA ASP A 572 14.75 -25.26 -19.71
C ASP A 572 14.02 -24.23 -20.60
N MET A 573 14.75 -23.29 -21.22
CA MET A 573 14.17 -22.40 -22.23
C MET A 573 13.57 -23.18 -23.41
N SER A 574 14.21 -24.27 -23.83
CA SER A 574 13.71 -25.09 -24.94
C SER A 574 12.37 -25.75 -24.67
N LYS A 575 12.00 -25.91 -23.37
CA LYS A 575 10.74 -26.53 -22.92
C LYS A 575 9.60 -25.50 -22.78
N CYS A 576 9.91 -24.21 -22.88
CA CYS A 576 8.91 -23.15 -22.75
C CYS A 576 8.06 -23.02 -24.01
N ASP A 577 6.77 -22.70 -23.83
CA ASP A 577 5.85 -22.43 -24.95
C ASP A 577 6.26 -21.18 -25.73
N ASN A 578 6.86 -20.19 -25.06
CA ASN A 578 7.37 -18.96 -25.68
C ASN A 578 8.78 -18.58 -25.16
N PRO A 579 9.84 -19.28 -25.61
CA PRO A 579 11.18 -19.07 -25.08
C PRO A 579 11.81 -17.71 -25.45
N PHE A 580 11.28 -16.98 -26.44
CA PHE A 580 11.93 -15.81 -27.05
C PHE A 580 11.54 -14.47 -26.42
N SER A 581 10.59 -14.46 -25.50
CA SER A 581 10.20 -13.25 -24.77
C SER A 581 9.88 -13.53 -23.31
N CYS A 582 10.35 -12.67 -22.39
CA CYS A 582 9.94 -12.76 -21.00
C CYS A 582 8.45 -12.39 -20.84
N PRO A 583 7.80 -12.70 -19.71
CA PRO A 583 6.37 -12.39 -19.48
C PRO A 583 6.04 -10.90 -19.65
N HIS A 584 7.02 -10.03 -19.52
CA HIS A 584 6.89 -8.57 -19.64
C HIS A 584 7.09 -8.05 -21.07
N GLY A 585 7.38 -8.95 -22.05
CA GLY A 585 7.58 -8.61 -23.45
C GLY A 585 8.99 -8.19 -23.83
N ARG A 586 9.99 -8.34 -22.95
CA ARG A 586 11.40 -8.15 -23.29
C ARG A 586 11.91 -9.39 -24.03
N PRO A 587 12.76 -9.25 -25.05
CA PRO A 587 13.39 -10.41 -25.67
C PRO A 587 14.29 -11.13 -24.65
N THR A 588 14.20 -12.46 -24.62
CA THR A 588 15.07 -13.32 -23.80
C THR A 588 16.39 -13.60 -24.51
N MET A 589 16.39 -13.55 -25.86
CA MET A 589 17.60 -13.67 -26.65
C MET A 589 17.57 -12.78 -27.89
N ILE A 590 18.74 -12.41 -28.36
CA ILE A 590 18.94 -11.68 -29.61
C ILE A 590 19.89 -12.46 -30.52
N LYS A 591 19.68 -12.36 -31.84
CA LYS A 591 20.49 -13.02 -32.88
C LYS A 591 21.31 -11.99 -33.65
N ILE A 592 22.57 -12.27 -33.87
CA ILE A 592 23.49 -11.49 -34.71
C ILE A 592 24.08 -12.40 -35.77
N ASN A 593 23.91 -12.03 -37.03
CA ASN A 593 24.47 -12.82 -38.12
C ASN A 593 25.95 -12.47 -38.36
N LYS A 594 26.78 -13.46 -38.75
CA LYS A 594 28.20 -13.29 -39.07
C LYS A 594 28.43 -12.18 -40.10
N ASN A 595 27.59 -12.11 -41.13
CA ASN A 595 27.72 -11.08 -42.17
C ASN A 595 27.56 -9.65 -41.61
N ASP A 596 26.72 -9.46 -40.62
CA ASP A 596 26.53 -8.15 -40.01
C ASP A 596 27.74 -7.75 -39.16
N VAL A 597 28.34 -8.71 -38.46
CA VAL A 597 29.63 -8.50 -37.77
C VAL A 597 30.74 -8.15 -38.75
N GLU A 598 30.87 -8.89 -39.87
CA GLU A 598 31.88 -8.65 -40.89
C GLU A 598 31.74 -7.27 -41.56
N LYS A 599 30.49 -6.79 -41.80
CA LYS A 599 30.23 -5.44 -42.31
C LYS A 599 30.71 -4.36 -41.33
N ILE A 600 30.45 -4.53 -40.01
CA ILE A 600 30.93 -3.58 -38.99
C ILE A 600 32.45 -3.46 -39.02
N PHE A 601 33.15 -4.57 -39.21
CA PHE A 601 34.62 -4.61 -39.33
C PHE A 601 35.14 -4.27 -40.74
N LYS A 602 34.27 -3.87 -41.66
CA LYS A 602 34.62 -3.55 -43.07
C LYS A 602 35.41 -4.68 -43.77
N ARG A 603 35.05 -5.94 -43.46
CA ARG A 603 35.66 -7.13 -44.09
C ARG A 603 34.92 -7.62 -45.34
N LYS A 604 33.75 -7.08 -45.60
CA LYS A 604 32.92 -7.22 -46.81
C LYS A 604 32.30 -5.89 -47.19
#